data_0a65fe00a36b29a31beea19aeb2b43ba
#
_entry.id   0a65fe00a36b29a31beea19aeb2b43ba
#
_cell.length_a   1.000
_cell.length_b   1.000
_cell.length_c   1.000
_cell.angle_alpha   90.00
_cell.angle_beta   90.00
_cell.angle_gamma   90.00
#
_symmetry.space_group_name_H-M   'P 1'
#
loop_
_entity.id
_entity.type
_entity.pdbx_description
1 polymer ?
#
loop_
_entity_poly.entity_id
_entity_poly.type
_entity_poly.pdbx_seq_one_letter_code
_entity_poly.pdbx_strand_id
1 'polypeptide(L)'
;SRIITRKGSRRIAVEAFKIARTRERKLVTAVHKEAVYRMTCGMFAEECRKVAEEFPDVQFDEIHIDTIAAHLVMDPSHFDVVVTTNQFGDILTDLGAGLVGGLGLAPGLCVGERQAMAQATHGSAPDISGQNIANPYAMIMSGKMLLEWLGQKHNEPKASRAATLVDAAMDKVISEGLVVTRDLGGKASTKEMSDAVSTAIREVLLSLIHISEP
;
A
#
# COMPACT_ATOMS: atom_id res chain seq x y z
N SER A 1 -1.80 -18.72 -20.27
CA SER A 1 -2.11 -17.55 -21.13
C SER A 1 -2.18 -16.28 -20.29
N ARG A 2 -1.59 -15.19 -20.76
CA ARG A 2 -1.70 -13.87 -20.15
C ARG A 2 -2.87 -13.11 -20.78
N ILE A 3 -3.88 -12.79 -19.98
CA ILE A 3 -5.08 -12.09 -20.46
C ILE A 3 -5.07 -10.66 -19.91
N ILE A 4 -5.09 -9.67 -20.79
CA ILE A 4 -5.25 -8.26 -20.49
C ILE A 4 -6.51 -7.77 -21.19
N THR A 5 -7.36 -7.02 -20.50
CA THR A 5 -8.59 -6.46 -21.05
C THR A 5 -8.63 -4.95 -20.88
N ARG A 6 -9.23 -4.23 -21.84
CA ARG A 6 -9.43 -2.77 -21.73
C ARG A 6 -10.18 -2.39 -20.46
N LYS A 7 -11.26 -3.12 -20.12
CA LYS A 7 -12.04 -2.88 -18.90
C LYS A 7 -11.18 -3.01 -17.63
N GLY A 8 -10.36 -4.05 -17.53
CA GLY A 8 -9.47 -4.25 -16.39
C GLY A 8 -8.38 -3.19 -16.30
N SER A 9 -7.75 -2.88 -17.44
CA SER A 9 -6.70 -1.86 -17.53
C SER A 9 -7.23 -0.48 -17.14
N ARG A 10 -8.39 -0.07 -17.68
CA ARG A 10 -9.02 1.20 -17.33
C ARG A 10 -9.40 1.27 -15.85
N ARG A 11 -9.99 0.19 -15.30
CA ARG A 11 -10.40 0.15 -13.89
C ARG A 11 -9.22 0.39 -12.94
N ILE A 12 -8.11 -0.30 -13.14
CA ILE A 12 -6.96 -0.13 -12.26
C ILE A 12 -6.30 1.24 -12.46
N ALA A 13 -6.25 1.76 -13.68
CA ALA A 13 -5.77 3.11 -13.95
C ALA A 13 -6.61 4.16 -13.20
N VAL A 14 -7.94 4.11 -13.32
CA VAL A 14 -8.85 5.04 -12.60
C VAL A 14 -8.60 5.01 -11.09
N GLU A 15 -8.42 3.84 -10.48
CA GLU A 15 -8.13 3.76 -9.05
C GLU A 15 -6.75 4.37 -8.71
N ALA A 16 -5.73 4.17 -9.55
CA ALA A 16 -4.42 4.80 -9.35
C ALA A 16 -4.51 6.34 -9.37
N PHE A 17 -5.24 6.91 -10.33
CA PHE A 17 -5.43 8.36 -10.41
C PHE A 17 -6.26 8.92 -9.24
N LYS A 18 -7.27 8.19 -8.76
CA LYS A 18 -8.01 8.57 -7.55
C LYS A 18 -7.10 8.61 -6.32
N ILE A 19 -6.25 7.59 -6.15
CA ILE A 19 -5.27 7.55 -5.06
C ILE A 19 -4.30 8.74 -5.18
N ALA A 20 -3.76 8.99 -6.36
CA ALA A 20 -2.83 10.09 -6.58
C ALA A 20 -3.43 11.47 -6.22
N ARG A 21 -4.74 11.69 -6.45
CA ARG A 21 -5.43 12.92 -6.04
C ARG A 21 -5.40 13.18 -4.53
N THR A 22 -5.29 12.16 -3.71
CA THR A 22 -5.24 12.27 -2.24
C THR A 22 -3.82 12.51 -1.73
N ARG A 23 -2.81 12.47 -2.61
CA ARG A 23 -1.40 12.59 -2.26
C ARG A 23 -0.85 13.96 -2.67
N GLU A 24 0.18 14.43 -1.98
CA GLU A 24 0.77 15.76 -2.23
C GLU A 24 1.36 15.90 -3.63
N ARG A 25 2.06 14.86 -4.10
CA ARG A 25 2.79 14.89 -5.38
C ARG A 25 1.89 14.74 -6.59
N LYS A 26 0.75 14.05 -6.45
CA LYS A 26 -0.23 13.83 -7.52
C LYS A 26 0.40 13.32 -8.82
N LEU A 27 1.27 12.31 -8.72
CA LEU A 27 1.94 11.69 -9.86
C LEU A 27 1.51 10.23 -10.00
N VAL A 28 1.10 9.82 -11.18
CA VAL A 28 0.89 8.42 -11.58
C VAL A 28 1.93 8.01 -12.59
N THR A 29 2.69 6.97 -12.30
CA THR A 29 3.64 6.35 -13.23
C THR A 29 3.08 5.02 -13.73
N ALA A 30 2.79 4.90 -15.03
CA ALA A 30 2.36 3.65 -15.65
C ALA A 30 3.56 2.79 -16.03
N VAL A 31 3.60 1.57 -15.49
CA VAL A 31 4.71 0.63 -15.74
C VAL A 31 4.27 -0.47 -16.70
N HIS A 32 4.98 -0.61 -17.80
CA HIS A 32 4.67 -1.57 -18.84
C HIS A 32 5.93 -2.03 -19.61
N LYS A 33 5.74 -2.85 -20.62
CA LYS A 33 6.78 -3.25 -21.59
C LYS A 33 6.18 -3.27 -22.99
N GLU A 34 5.60 -2.14 -23.41
CA GLU A 34 4.90 -1.99 -24.68
C GLU A 34 5.79 -2.35 -25.90
N ALA A 35 7.07 -1.99 -25.85
CA ALA A 35 8.01 -2.29 -26.93
C ALA A 35 8.15 -3.79 -27.22
N VAL A 36 7.90 -4.65 -26.23
CA VAL A 36 7.99 -6.12 -26.37
C VAL A 36 6.60 -6.74 -26.45
N TYR A 37 5.68 -6.34 -25.59
CA TYR A 37 4.33 -6.91 -25.48
C TYR A 37 3.27 -5.95 -26.03
N ARG A 38 3.34 -5.66 -27.33
CA ARG A 38 2.51 -4.65 -28.01
C ARG A 38 1.01 -4.83 -27.78
N MET A 39 0.51 -6.08 -27.87
CA MET A 39 -0.93 -6.37 -27.76
C MET A 39 -1.45 -6.25 -26.32
N THR A 40 -0.67 -6.63 -25.33
CA THR A 40 -1.10 -6.67 -23.93
C THR A 40 -0.66 -5.41 -23.18
N CYS A 41 0.64 -5.14 -23.11
CA CYS A 41 1.16 -3.93 -22.45
C CYS A 41 0.79 -2.65 -23.21
N GLY A 42 0.75 -2.69 -24.56
CA GLY A 42 0.30 -1.54 -25.34
C GLY A 42 -1.17 -1.18 -25.08
N MET A 43 -2.06 -2.19 -24.96
CA MET A 43 -3.45 -1.95 -24.56
C MET A 43 -3.54 -1.35 -23.15
N PHE A 44 -2.73 -1.84 -22.21
CA PHE A 44 -2.69 -1.30 -20.84
C PHE A 44 -2.23 0.16 -20.84
N ALA A 45 -1.12 0.47 -21.53
CA ALA A 45 -0.58 1.82 -21.62
C ALA A 45 -1.57 2.79 -22.30
N GLU A 46 -2.21 2.36 -23.40
CA GLU A 46 -3.26 3.13 -24.09
C GLU A 46 -4.42 3.51 -23.14
N GLU A 47 -4.89 2.57 -22.31
CA GLU A 47 -5.95 2.86 -21.36
C GLU A 47 -5.48 3.80 -20.22
N CYS A 48 -4.23 3.68 -19.77
CA CYS A 48 -3.66 4.63 -18.80
C CYS A 48 -3.59 6.05 -19.37
N ARG A 49 -3.14 6.22 -20.62
CA ARG A 49 -3.11 7.52 -21.30
C ARG A 49 -4.50 8.15 -21.40
N LYS A 50 -5.51 7.37 -21.80
CA LYS A 50 -6.92 7.85 -21.85
C LYS A 50 -7.44 8.28 -20.50
N VAL A 51 -7.14 7.53 -19.45
CA VAL A 51 -7.54 7.90 -18.09
C VAL A 51 -6.82 9.16 -17.63
N ALA A 52 -5.54 9.35 -17.99
CA ALA A 52 -4.80 10.57 -17.66
C ALA A 52 -5.50 11.84 -18.17
N GLU A 53 -6.10 11.79 -19.37
CA GLU A 53 -6.88 12.91 -19.94
C GLU A 53 -8.11 13.30 -19.10
N GLU A 54 -8.65 12.34 -18.30
CA GLU A 54 -9.80 12.56 -17.42
C GLU A 54 -9.40 13.16 -16.05
N PHE A 55 -8.08 13.20 -15.75
CA PHE A 55 -7.52 13.66 -14.49
C PHE A 55 -6.45 14.76 -14.71
N PRO A 56 -6.83 15.92 -15.27
CA PRO A 56 -5.86 16.97 -15.65
C PRO A 56 -5.12 17.58 -14.45
N ASP A 57 -5.57 17.33 -13.23
CA ASP A 57 -4.95 17.75 -11.96
C ASP A 57 -3.90 16.76 -11.43
N VAL A 58 -3.67 15.63 -12.12
CA VAL A 58 -2.69 14.60 -11.76
C VAL A 58 -1.64 14.50 -12.84
N GLN A 59 -0.37 14.54 -12.47
CA GLN A 59 0.74 14.32 -13.40
C GLN A 59 0.78 12.85 -13.81
N PHE A 60 1.20 12.60 -15.05
CA PHE A 60 1.29 11.25 -15.59
C PHE A 60 2.60 11.06 -16.34
N ASP A 61 3.28 9.98 -16.06
CA ASP A 61 4.43 9.50 -16.84
C ASP A 61 4.37 7.98 -17.08
N GLU A 62 5.27 7.51 -17.91
CA GLU A 62 5.35 6.10 -18.30
C GLU A 62 6.79 5.62 -18.25
N ILE A 63 7.00 4.39 -17.78
CA ILE A 63 8.32 3.80 -17.68
C ILE A 63 8.28 2.29 -17.98
N HIS A 64 9.36 1.76 -18.53
CA HIS A 64 9.48 0.31 -18.71
C HIS A 64 9.80 -0.40 -17.40
N ILE A 65 9.30 -1.65 -17.27
CA ILE A 65 9.45 -2.47 -16.05
C ILE A 65 10.92 -2.68 -15.64
N ASP A 66 11.81 -2.89 -16.59
CA ASP A 66 13.24 -3.06 -16.33
C ASP A 66 13.89 -1.75 -15.86
N THR A 67 13.46 -0.63 -16.41
CA THR A 67 13.95 0.70 -16.04
C THR A 67 13.50 1.09 -14.63
N ILE A 68 12.21 0.93 -14.30
CA ILE A 68 11.73 1.26 -12.95
C ILE A 68 12.37 0.37 -11.89
N ALA A 69 12.65 -0.90 -12.19
CA ALA A 69 13.31 -1.79 -11.24
C ALA A 69 14.71 -1.25 -10.83
N ALA A 70 15.45 -0.67 -11.78
CA ALA A 70 16.72 -0.01 -11.47
C ALA A 70 16.51 1.31 -10.71
N HIS A 71 15.56 2.14 -11.13
CA HIS A 71 15.29 3.44 -10.51
C HIS A 71 14.79 3.30 -9.07
N LEU A 72 13.97 2.30 -8.75
CA LEU A 72 13.53 2.06 -7.36
C LEU A 72 14.69 1.80 -6.42
N VAL A 73 15.78 1.18 -6.91
CA VAL A 73 16.99 0.95 -6.10
C VAL A 73 17.86 2.20 -6.02
N MET A 74 17.99 2.95 -7.11
CA MET A 74 18.89 4.11 -7.19
C MET A 74 18.28 5.39 -6.61
N ASP A 75 17.03 5.68 -6.95
CA ASP A 75 16.27 6.87 -6.54
C ASP A 75 14.77 6.59 -6.56
N PRO A 76 14.21 5.99 -5.49
CA PRO A 76 12.77 5.73 -5.40
C PRO A 76 11.96 7.02 -5.23
N SER A 77 12.58 8.14 -4.90
CA SER A 77 11.89 9.39 -4.56
C SER A 77 11.12 10.01 -5.73
N HIS A 78 11.43 9.63 -6.97
CA HIS A 78 10.70 10.07 -8.14
C HIS A 78 9.24 9.58 -8.14
N PHE A 79 8.99 8.35 -7.70
CA PHE A 79 7.69 7.69 -7.82
C PHE A 79 6.75 8.05 -6.67
N ASP A 80 5.44 8.17 -6.99
CA ASP A 80 4.38 8.41 -6.01
C ASP A 80 3.35 7.28 -6.05
N VAL A 81 2.57 7.19 -7.12
CA VAL A 81 1.64 6.08 -7.37
C VAL A 81 2.05 5.35 -8.63
N VAL A 82 2.38 4.08 -8.49
CA VAL A 82 2.75 3.22 -9.61
C VAL A 82 1.57 2.36 -10.00
N VAL A 83 1.18 2.38 -11.28
CA VAL A 83 0.15 1.50 -11.84
C VAL A 83 0.73 0.54 -12.85
N THR A 84 0.42 -0.74 -12.72
CA THR A 84 0.96 -1.77 -13.60
C THR A 84 0.05 -2.99 -13.70
N THR A 85 0.42 -3.95 -14.56
CA THR A 85 -0.26 -5.24 -14.66
C THR A 85 0.17 -6.18 -13.54
N ASN A 86 -0.68 -7.16 -13.18
CA ASN A 86 -0.49 -8.07 -12.05
C ASN A 86 0.94 -8.63 -11.94
N GLN A 87 1.47 -9.29 -12.96
CA GLN A 87 2.79 -9.92 -12.91
C GLN A 87 3.93 -8.94 -12.60
N PHE A 88 3.87 -7.74 -13.18
CA PHE A 88 4.89 -6.72 -12.91
C PHE A 88 4.68 -6.10 -11.53
N GLY A 89 3.42 -5.97 -11.11
CA GLY A 89 3.07 -5.50 -9.78
C GLY A 89 3.63 -6.40 -8.69
N ASP A 90 3.44 -7.71 -8.80
CA ASP A 90 3.98 -8.69 -7.85
C ASP A 90 5.51 -8.54 -7.69
N ILE A 91 6.25 -8.39 -8.80
CA ILE A 91 7.71 -8.21 -8.77
C ILE A 91 8.10 -6.87 -8.11
N LEU A 92 7.42 -5.78 -8.50
CA LEU A 92 7.77 -4.45 -8.01
C LEU A 92 7.37 -4.23 -6.55
N THR A 93 6.28 -4.83 -6.09
CA THR A 93 5.87 -4.74 -4.69
C THR A 93 6.82 -5.47 -3.76
N ASP A 94 7.31 -6.64 -4.16
CA ASP A 94 8.33 -7.38 -3.39
C ASP A 94 9.68 -6.65 -3.39
N LEU A 95 10.08 -6.08 -4.53
CA LEU A 95 11.26 -5.21 -4.58
C LEU A 95 11.11 -4.01 -3.64
N GLY A 96 9.97 -3.32 -3.69
CA GLY A 96 9.67 -2.19 -2.80
C GLY A 96 9.66 -2.60 -1.33
N ALA A 97 9.05 -3.74 -1.00
CA ALA A 97 9.07 -4.28 0.35
C ALA A 97 10.51 -4.55 0.84
N GLY A 98 11.36 -5.13 -0.02
CA GLY A 98 12.77 -5.33 0.28
C GLY A 98 13.52 -4.02 0.58
N LEU A 99 13.23 -2.97 -0.17
CA LEU A 99 13.87 -1.65 0.01
C LEU A 99 13.47 -0.96 1.33
N VAL A 100 12.25 -1.20 1.83
CA VAL A 100 11.77 -0.60 3.10
C VAL A 100 12.07 -1.47 4.33
N GLY A 101 12.67 -2.65 4.16
CA GLY A 101 13.09 -3.50 5.28
C GLY A 101 12.53 -4.91 5.30
N GLY A 102 11.65 -5.27 4.36
CA GLY A 102 11.16 -6.64 4.17
C GLY A 102 9.66 -6.77 3.99
N LEU A 103 9.25 -7.98 3.62
CA LEU A 103 7.84 -8.32 3.33
C LEU A 103 6.91 -8.12 4.53
N GLY A 104 7.42 -8.17 5.75
CA GLY A 104 6.67 -7.89 6.98
C GLY A 104 6.16 -6.44 7.08
N LEU A 105 6.66 -5.54 6.23
CA LEU A 105 6.26 -4.13 6.15
C LEU A 105 5.37 -3.80 4.94
N ALA A 106 4.93 -4.80 4.18
CA ALA A 106 4.16 -4.61 2.96
C ALA A 106 2.67 -4.92 3.17
N PRO A 107 1.83 -3.92 3.51
CA PRO A 107 0.39 -4.09 3.59
C PRO A 107 -0.22 -4.22 2.19
N GLY A 108 -1.41 -4.83 2.11
CA GLY A 108 -2.13 -4.99 0.87
C GLY A 108 -3.64 -4.90 1.02
N LEU A 109 -4.31 -4.35 0.00
CA LEU A 109 -5.75 -4.28 -0.10
C LEU A 109 -6.20 -4.61 -1.53
N CYS A 110 -6.97 -5.68 -1.68
CA CYS A 110 -7.63 -6.02 -2.93
C CYS A 110 -9.01 -5.33 -2.97
N VAL A 111 -9.22 -4.46 -3.95
CA VAL A 111 -10.46 -3.67 -4.07
C VAL A 111 -11.23 -4.05 -5.31
N GLY A 112 -12.50 -4.40 -5.12
CA GLY A 112 -13.50 -4.56 -6.17
C GLY A 112 -14.53 -3.43 -6.18
N GLU A 113 -15.52 -3.53 -7.03
CA GLU A 113 -16.59 -2.51 -7.14
C GLU A 113 -17.42 -2.40 -5.85
N ARG A 114 -17.66 -3.51 -5.16
CA ARG A 114 -18.54 -3.60 -3.98
C ARG A 114 -17.90 -4.20 -2.75
N GLN A 115 -16.72 -4.79 -2.88
CA GLN A 115 -16.07 -5.56 -1.82
C GLN A 115 -14.58 -5.24 -1.80
N ALA A 116 -13.98 -5.35 -0.62
CA ALA A 116 -12.53 -5.30 -0.47
C ALA A 116 -12.07 -6.43 0.44
N MET A 117 -10.81 -6.83 0.28
CA MET A 117 -10.16 -7.85 1.08
C MET A 117 -8.78 -7.33 1.52
N ALA A 118 -8.59 -7.22 2.82
CA ALA A 118 -7.29 -6.89 3.40
C ALA A 118 -6.42 -8.14 3.51
N GLN A 119 -5.20 -8.05 3.02
CA GLN A 119 -4.23 -9.14 3.06
C GLN A 119 -2.82 -8.56 3.05
N ALA A 120 -1.96 -8.99 3.96
CA ALA A 120 -0.54 -8.68 3.86
C ALA A 120 0.06 -9.31 2.59
N THR A 121 1.02 -8.66 1.98
CA THR A 121 1.64 -9.11 0.72
C THR A 121 2.47 -10.38 0.91
N HIS A 122 3.03 -10.60 2.10
CA HIS A 122 3.84 -11.78 2.42
C HIS A 122 3.04 -13.10 2.39
N GLY A 123 3.76 -14.21 2.19
CA GLY A 123 3.23 -15.59 2.29
C GLY A 123 3.07 -16.08 3.73
N SER A 124 2.98 -17.39 3.88
CA SER A 124 2.73 -18.08 5.17
C SER A 124 3.97 -18.24 6.06
N ALA A 125 5.17 -18.01 5.53
CA ALA A 125 6.45 -18.13 6.23
C ALA A 125 6.56 -19.41 7.11
N PRO A 126 6.50 -20.61 6.51
CA PRO A 126 6.42 -21.88 7.25
C PRO A 126 7.60 -22.08 8.20
N ASP A 127 8.79 -21.53 7.85
CA ASP A 127 10.01 -21.66 8.65
C ASP A 127 9.94 -21.00 10.03
N ILE A 128 9.05 -20.00 10.18
CA ILE A 128 8.85 -19.27 11.45
C ILE A 128 7.46 -19.47 12.04
N SER A 129 6.67 -20.36 11.47
CA SER A 129 5.32 -20.66 11.94
C SER A 129 5.33 -21.14 13.40
N GLY A 130 4.44 -20.61 14.23
CA GLY A 130 4.33 -20.95 15.65
C GLY A 130 5.41 -20.36 16.57
N GLN A 131 6.42 -19.68 16.03
CA GLN A 131 7.52 -19.12 16.83
C GLN A 131 7.22 -17.75 17.45
N ASN A 132 6.10 -17.13 17.10
CA ASN A 132 5.69 -15.80 17.60
C ASN A 132 6.73 -14.69 17.35
N ILE A 133 7.40 -14.72 16.19
CA ILE A 133 8.46 -13.78 15.83
C ILE A 133 8.18 -12.94 14.55
N ALA A 134 7.08 -13.27 13.83
CA ALA A 134 6.70 -12.54 12.63
C ALA A 134 6.27 -11.11 12.97
N ASN A 135 6.63 -10.16 12.11
CA ASN A 135 6.23 -8.77 12.23
C ASN A 135 4.72 -8.63 11.93
N PRO A 136 3.89 -8.10 12.85
CA PRO A 136 2.46 -7.93 12.62
C PRO A 136 2.11 -6.68 11.81
N TYR A 137 3.08 -5.81 11.51
CA TYR A 137 2.89 -4.52 10.85
C TYR A 137 2.04 -4.63 9.58
N ALA A 138 2.46 -5.46 8.63
CA ALA A 138 1.78 -5.57 7.33
C ALA A 138 0.30 -5.96 7.48
N MET A 139 -0.03 -6.88 8.39
CA MET A 139 -1.41 -7.31 8.61
C MET A 139 -2.24 -6.22 9.31
N ILE A 140 -1.70 -5.54 10.31
CA ILE A 140 -2.37 -4.44 11.01
C ILE A 140 -2.65 -3.29 10.03
N MET A 141 -1.66 -2.92 9.22
CA MET A 141 -1.80 -1.85 8.23
C MET A 141 -2.72 -2.24 7.06
N SER A 142 -2.79 -3.52 6.69
CA SER A 142 -3.81 -4.01 5.76
C SER A 142 -5.22 -3.82 6.32
N GLY A 143 -5.41 -4.11 7.60
CA GLY A 143 -6.66 -3.84 8.31
C GLY A 143 -7.01 -2.34 8.35
N LYS A 144 -6.01 -1.48 8.56
CA LYS A 144 -6.16 -0.02 8.48
C LYS A 144 -6.64 0.43 7.10
N MET A 145 -6.03 -0.07 6.03
CA MET A 145 -6.45 0.23 4.66
C MET A 145 -7.90 -0.21 4.39
N LEU A 146 -8.33 -1.35 4.95
CA LEU A 146 -9.72 -1.79 4.84
C LEU A 146 -10.69 -0.84 5.56
N LEU A 147 -10.32 -0.35 6.74
CA LEU A 147 -11.12 0.63 7.48
C LEU A 147 -11.24 1.96 6.71
N GLU A 148 -10.16 2.43 6.08
CA GLU A 148 -10.20 3.62 5.21
C GLU A 148 -11.16 3.42 4.03
N TRP A 149 -11.03 2.27 3.35
CA TRP A 149 -11.90 1.94 2.23
C TRP A 149 -13.37 1.87 2.66
N LEU A 150 -13.68 1.24 3.80
CA LEU A 150 -15.05 1.19 4.35
C LEU A 150 -15.57 2.58 4.66
N GLY A 151 -14.76 3.43 5.29
CA GLY A 151 -15.11 4.80 5.62
C GLY A 151 -15.47 5.63 4.40
N GLN A 152 -14.65 5.54 3.35
CA GLN A 152 -14.87 6.25 2.09
C GLN A 152 -16.05 5.67 1.31
N LYS A 153 -16.12 4.34 1.18
CA LYS A 153 -17.13 3.65 0.37
C LYS A 153 -18.54 3.82 0.91
N HIS A 154 -18.70 3.79 2.22
CA HIS A 154 -19.98 3.83 2.90
C HIS A 154 -20.28 5.16 3.59
N ASN A 155 -19.39 6.15 3.42
CA ASN A 155 -19.47 7.44 4.13
C ASN A 155 -19.61 7.24 5.66
N GLU A 156 -18.77 6.35 6.23
CA GLU A 156 -18.80 5.99 7.66
C GLU A 156 -17.60 6.66 8.39
N PRO A 157 -17.80 7.83 9.01
CA PRO A 157 -16.72 8.59 9.64
C PRO A 157 -16.01 7.84 10.77
N LYS A 158 -16.72 6.92 11.45
CA LYS A 158 -16.13 6.12 12.53
C LYS A 158 -15.07 5.16 12.01
N ALA A 159 -15.28 4.56 10.82
CA ALA A 159 -14.30 3.70 10.19
C ALA A 159 -13.06 4.49 9.76
N SER A 160 -13.24 5.68 9.16
CA SER A 160 -12.13 6.57 8.81
C SER A 160 -11.35 7.02 10.04
N ARG A 161 -12.03 7.39 11.14
CA ARG A 161 -11.38 7.75 12.40
C ARG A 161 -10.61 6.57 13.00
N ALA A 162 -11.16 5.37 12.96
CA ALA A 162 -10.47 4.17 13.43
C ALA A 162 -9.18 3.90 12.63
N ALA A 163 -9.22 4.08 11.30
CA ALA A 163 -8.04 3.98 10.46
C ALA A 163 -6.95 4.98 10.85
N THR A 164 -7.30 6.23 11.08
CA THR A 164 -6.35 7.29 11.52
C THR A 164 -5.74 6.95 12.89
N LEU A 165 -6.51 6.39 13.82
CA LEU A 165 -5.99 5.97 15.12
C LEU A 165 -4.99 4.82 15.01
N VAL A 166 -5.27 3.83 14.16
CA VAL A 166 -4.33 2.72 13.90
C VAL A 166 -3.03 3.24 13.27
N ASP A 167 -3.13 4.16 12.32
CA ASP A 167 -1.99 4.78 11.65
C ASP A 167 -1.09 5.50 12.65
N ALA A 168 -1.65 6.43 13.41
CA ALA A 168 -0.92 7.20 14.43
C ALA A 168 -0.30 6.31 15.52
N ALA A 169 -1.00 5.25 15.94
CA ALA A 169 -0.48 4.30 16.91
C ALA A 169 0.69 3.47 16.36
N MET A 170 0.60 3.05 15.12
CA MET A 170 1.69 2.33 14.46
C MET A 170 2.92 3.22 14.28
N ASP A 171 2.73 4.45 13.81
CA ASP A 171 3.80 5.44 13.68
C ASP A 171 4.50 5.70 15.02
N LYS A 172 3.73 5.80 16.11
CA LYS A 172 4.29 5.93 17.45
C LYS A 172 5.16 4.74 17.83
N VAL A 173 4.67 3.52 17.70
CA VAL A 173 5.41 2.30 18.07
C VAL A 173 6.69 2.14 17.25
N ILE A 174 6.62 2.43 15.94
CA ILE A 174 7.79 2.35 15.05
C ILE A 174 8.81 3.45 15.37
N SER A 175 8.36 4.69 15.57
CA SER A 175 9.25 5.82 15.85
C SER A 175 9.95 5.72 17.21
N GLU A 176 9.28 5.20 18.23
CA GLU A 176 9.87 4.92 19.53
C GLU A 176 10.89 3.77 19.47
N GLY A 177 10.67 2.76 18.60
CA GLY A 177 11.58 1.66 18.36
C GLY A 177 11.80 0.72 19.55
N LEU A 178 11.04 0.86 20.63
CA LEU A 178 11.25 0.12 21.89
C LEU A 178 10.70 -1.31 21.83
N VAL A 179 9.55 -1.50 21.16
CA VAL A 179 8.84 -2.77 21.07
C VAL A 179 8.62 -3.13 19.60
N VAL A 180 9.71 -3.43 18.90
CA VAL A 180 9.70 -3.79 17.47
C VAL A 180 10.34 -5.16 17.26
N THR A 181 9.94 -5.85 16.20
CA THR A 181 10.40 -7.19 15.84
C THR A 181 11.82 -7.20 15.29
N ARG A 182 12.38 -8.40 15.07
CA ARG A 182 13.79 -8.61 14.68
C ARG A 182 14.14 -8.01 13.33
N ASP A 183 13.23 -8.04 12.39
CA ASP A 183 13.38 -7.45 11.05
C ASP A 183 13.49 -5.91 11.09
N LEU A 184 13.00 -5.29 12.17
CA LEU A 184 13.18 -3.86 12.48
C LEU A 184 14.33 -3.59 13.47
N GLY A 185 15.18 -4.58 13.71
CA GLY A 185 16.32 -4.45 14.62
C GLY A 185 16.01 -4.62 16.11
N GLY A 186 14.76 -4.93 16.45
CA GLY A 186 14.30 -5.15 17.83
C GLY A 186 14.42 -6.59 18.32
N LYS A 187 13.72 -6.89 19.40
CA LYS A 187 13.67 -8.23 20.00
C LYS A 187 12.26 -8.66 20.38
N ALA A 188 11.25 -7.82 20.11
CA ALA A 188 9.88 -8.10 20.46
C ALA A 188 9.31 -9.28 19.66
N SER A 189 8.45 -10.02 20.29
CA SER A 189 7.62 -11.02 19.64
C SER A 189 6.46 -10.37 18.87
N THR A 190 5.82 -11.13 17.99
CA THR A 190 4.58 -10.73 17.31
C THR A 190 3.53 -10.21 18.30
N LYS A 191 3.36 -10.94 19.40
CA LYS A 191 2.38 -10.58 20.44
C LYS A 191 2.75 -9.27 21.14
N GLU A 192 3.99 -9.12 21.60
CA GLU A 192 4.43 -7.91 22.29
C GLU A 192 4.26 -6.66 21.43
N MET A 193 4.65 -6.72 20.15
CA MET A 193 4.46 -5.61 19.22
C MET A 193 2.96 -5.32 18.98
N SER A 194 2.13 -6.35 18.84
CA SER A 194 0.67 -6.17 18.68
C SER A 194 0.02 -5.56 19.93
N ASP A 195 0.45 -5.98 21.12
CA ASP A 195 -0.02 -5.42 22.40
C ASP A 195 0.42 -3.95 22.55
N ALA A 196 1.64 -3.61 22.13
CA ALA A 196 2.14 -2.22 22.10
C ALA A 196 1.30 -1.33 21.20
N VAL A 197 0.96 -1.78 19.97
CA VAL A 197 0.08 -1.04 19.06
C VAL A 197 -1.31 -0.86 19.68
N SER A 198 -1.87 -1.90 20.28
CA SER A 198 -3.18 -1.84 20.96
C SER A 198 -3.18 -0.84 22.11
N THR A 199 -2.10 -0.74 22.85
CA THR A 199 -1.92 0.24 23.93
C THR A 199 -1.80 1.66 23.35
N ALA A 200 -0.98 1.83 22.32
CA ALA A 200 -0.81 3.12 21.64
C ALA A 200 -2.12 3.66 21.05
N ILE A 201 -3.00 2.80 20.51
CA ILE A 201 -4.34 3.21 20.03
C ILE A 201 -5.15 3.85 21.16
N ARG A 202 -5.13 3.26 22.36
CA ARG A 202 -5.86 3.80 23.52
C ARG A 202 -5.30 5.13 23.97
N GLU A 203 -3.98 5.27 23.99
CA GLU A 203 -3.29 6.52 24.39
C GLU A 203 -3.57 7.64 23.41
N VAL A 204 -3.47 7.38 22.09
CA VAL A 204 -3.80 8.36 21.04
C VAL A 204 -5.27 8.77 21.13
N LEU A 205 -6.19 7.83 21.36
CA LEU A 205 -7.61 8.14 21.55
C LEU A 205 -7.85 9.05 22.75
N LEU A 206 -7.23 8.77 23.89
CA LEU A 206 -7.37 9.58 25.11
C LEU A 206 -6.80 11.00 24.92
N SER A 207 -5.66 11.14 24.24
CA SER A 207 -5.07 12.45 23.96
C SER A 207 -5.99 13.32 23.10
N LEU A 208 -6.69 12.72 22.12
CA LEU A 208 -7.64 13.44 21.27
C LEU A 208 -8.91 13.88 22.03
N ILE A 209 -9.34 13.14 23.05
CA ILE A 209 -10.48 13.51 23.89
C ILE A 209 -10.12 14.70 24.79
N HIS A 210 -8.94 14.71 25.40
CA HIS A 210 -8.50 15.80 26.27
C HIS A 210 -8.24 17.13 25.53
N ILE A 211 -7.90 17.09 24.23
CA ILE A 211 -7.72 18.29 23.41
C ILE A 211 -9.08 18.89 22.98
N SER A 212 -10.15 18.11 23.00
CA SER A 212 -11.49 18.54 22.58
C SER A 212 -12.40 19.00 23.74
N GLU A 213 -11.94 18.95 24.98
CA GLU A 213 -12.61 19.58 26.13
C GLU A 213 -12.12 21.04 26.25
N PRO A 214 -13.04 22.04 26.27
CA PRO A 214 -12.72 23.47 26.36
C PRO A 214 -12.19 23.86 27.74
#